data_76a4f37cad664cebdeeff772a61beb51
#
_entry.id   76a4f37cad664cebdeeff772a61beb51
#
_cell.length_a   1.000
_cell.length_b   1.000
_cell.length_c   1.000
_cell.angle_alpha   90.00
_cell.angle_beta   90.00
_cell.angle_gamma   90.00
#
_symmetry.space_group_name_H-M   'P 1'
#
loop_
_entity.id
_entity.type
_entity.pdbx_description
1 polymer ?
#
loop_
_entity_poly.entity_id
_entity_poly.type
_entity_poly.pdbx_seq_one_letter_code
_entity_poly.pdbx_strand_id
1 'polypeptide(L)'
;MVRGEVFRLPARRGARGHEQRGARYAVIVQADEFLDLSTTLAAPTSTSARPASFRPTITLAARETSVLVEQTTVVDPQRLGRSAGRLDASELRAVDEALALILGI
;
A
#
# COMPACT_ATOMS: atom_id res chain seq x y z
N MET A 1 -12.80 -3.59 -5.68
CA MET A 1 -11.37 -3.66 -5.36
C MET A 1 -10.64 -4.24 -6.54
N VAL A 2 -9.55 -3.61 -6.93
CA VAL A 2 -8.67 -4.12 -7.98
C VAL A 2 -7.22 -3.99 -7.55
N ARG A 3 -6.33 -4.76 -8.17
CA ARG A 3 -4.90 -4.64 -7.92
C ARG A 3 -4.42 -3.24 -8.28
N GLY A 4 -3.62 -2.63 -7.41
CA GLY A 4 -3.17 -1.25 -7.57
C GLY A 4 -4.12 -0.21 -7.01
N GLU A 5 -5.29 -0.60 -6.54
CA GLU A 5 -6.18 0.32 -5.85
C GLU A 5 -5.62 0.61 -4.46
N VAL A 6 -5.80 1.86 -4.04
CA VAL A 6 -5.26 2.35 -2.77
C VAL A 6 -6.41 2.62 -1.82
N PHE A 7 -6.31 2.09 -0.62
CA PHE A 7 -7.34 2.27 0.40
C PHE A 7 -6.76 2.96 1.62
N ARG A 8 -7.57 3.80 2.24
CA ARG A 8 -7.20 4.39 3.50
C ARG A 8 -7.19 3.32 4.58
N LEU A 9 -6.17 3.37 5.44
CA LEU A 9 -6.11 2.54 6.62
C LEU A 9 -6.63 3.35 7.80
N PRO A 10 -7.60 2.82 8.57
CA PRO A 10 -8.05 3.51 9.76
C PRO A 10 -6.93 3.59 10.80
N ALA A 11 -7.05 4.53 11.72
CA ALA A 11 -6.10 4.67 12.81
C ALA A 11 -6.04 3.37 13.59
N ARG A 12 -4.82 2.97 13.99
CA ARG A 12 -4.64 1.77 14.76
C ARG A 12 -5.26 1.94 16.14
N ARG A 13 -6.09 0.98 16.51
CA ARG A 13 -6.69 1.01 17.83
C ARG A 13 -5.61 0.96 18.91
N GLY A 14 -5.65 1.88 19.86
CA GLY A 14 -4.65 1.97 20.90
C GLY A 14 -3.37 2.68 20.52
N ALA A 15 -3.28 3.22 19.31
CA ALA A 15 -2.15 4.04 18.93
C ALA A 15 -2.08 5.27 19.83
N ARG A 16 -0.88 5.62 20.23
CA ARG A 16 -0.64 6.71 21.15
C ARG A 16 0.23 7.79 20.54
N GLY A 17 -0.07 9.01 20.90
CA GLY A 17 0.78 10.14 20.63
C GLY A 17 1.06 10.33 19.15
N HIS A 18 2.32 10.38 18.83
CA HIS A 18 2.80 10.74 17.51
C HIS A 18 2.78 9.59 16.50
N GLU A 19 2.38 8.40 16.90
CA GLU A 19 2.52 7.22 16.06
C GLU A 19 1.70 7.27 14.78
N GLN A 20 0.59 7.94 14.80
CA GLN A 20 -0.36 7.92 13.70
C GLN A 20 -0.80 9.31 13.30
N ARG A 21 0.18 10.16 13.05
CA ARG A 21 -0.13 11.51 12.59
C ARG A 21 -0.36 11.53 11.10
N GLY A 22 -1.40 11.67 10.58
CA GLY A 22 -1.69 11.75 9.17
C GLY A 22 -2.31 10.48 8.64
N ALA A 23 -2.77 10.57 7.42
CA ALA A 23 -3.47 9.48 6.77
C ALA A 23 -2.51 8.37 6.39
N ARG A 24 -2.93 7.15 6.64
CA ARG A 24 -2.21 5.96 6.19
C ARG A 24 -3.00 5.29 5.08
N TYR A 25 -2.28 4.68 4.16
CA TYR A 25 -2.88 4.03 3.01
C TYR A 25 -2.24 2.67 2.80
N ALA A 26 -2.94 1.81 2.09
CA ALA A 26 -2.43 0.51 1.67
C ALA A 26 -2.74 0.32 0.19
N VAL A 27 -1.77 -0.22 -0.54
CA VAL A 27 -1.90 -0.52 -1.96
C VAL A 27 -2.18 -2.01 -2.10
N ILE A 28 -3.25 -2.35 -2.81
CA ILE A 28 -3.58 -3.75 -3.08
C ILE A 28 -2.56 -4.30 -4.07
N VAL A 29 -1.85 -5.34 -3.67
CA VAL A 29 -0.83 -5.97 -4.52
C VAL A 29 -1.21 -7.39 -4.96
N GLN A 30 -2.29 -7.94 -4.41
CA GLN A 30 -2.78 -9.26 -4.80
C GLN A 30 -3.40 -9.23 -6.19
N ALA A 31 -3.18 -10.28 -6.95
CA ALA A 31 -3.74 -10.40 -8.30
C ALA A 31 -5.28 -10.35 -8.27
N ASP A 32 -5.86 -9.71 -9.29
CA ASP A 32 -7.32 -9.50 -9.36
C ASP A 32 -8.11 -10.80 -9.26
N GLU A 33 -7.63 -11.86 -9.89
CA GLU A 33 -8.32 -13.15 -9.89
C GLU A 33 -8.43 -13.80 -8.51
N PHE A 34 -7.68 -13.28 -7.51
CA PHE A 34 -7.71 -13.82 -6.16
C PHE A 34 -8.28 -12.84 -5.14
N LEU A 35 -8.89 -11.74 -5.58
CA LEU A 35 -9.40 -10.71 -4.67
C LEU A 35 -10.70 -11.10 -3.97
N ASP A 36 -11.32 -12.21 -4.36
CA ASP A 36 -12.51 -12.72 -3.67
C ASP A 36 -12.18 -13.68 -2.51
N LEU A 37 -10.89 -13.88 -2.24
CA LEU A 37 -10.49 -14.59 -1.03
C LEU A 37 -10.86 -13.76 0.22
N SER A 38 -10.92 -14.40 1.37
CA SER A 38 -11.30 -13.73 2.62
C SER A 38 -10.27 -12.71 3.10
N THR A 39 -9.03 -12.79 2.62
CA THR A 39 -7.97 -11.85 2.93
C THR A 39 -7.29 -11.40 1.65
N THR A 40 -6.56 -10.30 1.71
CA THR A 40 -5.80 -9.82 0.56
C THR A 40 -4.44 -9.31 0.99
N LEU A 41 -3.49 -9.34 0.07
CA LEU A 41 -2.16 -8.80 0.31
C LEU A 41 -2.13 -7.32 -0.06
N ALA A 42 -1.63 -6.51 0.85
CA ALA A 42 -1.52 -5.07 0.64
C ALA A 42 -0.21 -4.55 1.21
N ALA A 43 0.32 -3.53 0.58
CA ALA A 43 1.55 -2.87 1.01
C ALA A 43 1.20 -1.51 1.61
N PRO A 44 1.65 -1.21 2.83
CA PRO A 44 1.39 0.10 3.44
C PRO A 44 2.24 1.18 2.78
N THR A 45 1.84 2.42 3.01
CA THR A 45 2.57 3.58 2.51
C THR A 45 3.12 4.41 3.66
N SER A 46 4.11 5.25 3.35
CA SER A 46 4.70 6.15 4.33
C SER A 46 5.21 7.41 3.65
N THR A 47 4.91 8.57 4.24
CA THR A 47 5.47 9.84 3.77
C THR A 47 6.84 10.14 4.38
N SER A 48 7.27 9.38 5.38
CA SER A 48 8.49 9.62 6.12
C SER A 48 9.55 8.52 5.95
N ALA A 49 9.27 7.50 5.16
CA ALA A 49 10.21 6.40 4.96
C ALA A 49 11.46 6.88 4.22
N ARG A 50 12.60 6.31 4.56
CA ARG A 50 13.83 6.60 3.83
C ARG A 50 13.74 6.06 2.40
N PRO A 51 14.24 6.82 1.42
CA PRO A 51 14.26 6.32 0.04
C PRO A 51 15.04 5.02 -0.08
N ALA A 52 14.52 4.12 -0.91
CA ALA A 52 15.19 2.86 -1.21
C ALA A 52 14.69 2.35 -2.56
N SER A 53 15.50 1.55 -3.23
CA SER A 53 15.13 1.00 -4.54
C SER A 53 13.89 0.13 -4.49
N PHE A 54 13.58 -0.45 -3.33
CA PHE A 54 12.40 -1.28 -3.13
C PHE A 54 11.22 -0.50 -2.51
N ARG A 55 11.29 0.83 -2.47
CA ARG A 55 10.22 1.69 -1.95
C ARG A 55 9.80 2.70 -3.01
N PRO A 56 9.04 2.26 -4.00
CA PRO A 56 8.65 3.16 -5.08
C PRO A 56 7.82 4.33 -4.57
N THR A 57 8.04 5.49 -5.17
CA THR A 57 7.29 6.69 -4.85
C THR A 57 6.04 6.76 -5.71
N ILE A 58 4.93 7.06 -5.09
CA ILE A 58 3.66 7.29 -5.76
C ILE A 58 3.11 8.64 -5.31
N THR A 59 2.09 9.13 -6.02
CA THR A 59 1.41 10.37 -5.64
C THR A 59 0.01 10.03 -5.14
N LEU A 60 -0.27 10.43 -3.91
CA LEU A 60 -1.59 10.29 -3.30
C LEU A 60 -2.02 11.63 -2.75
N ALA A 61 -3.23 12.09 -3.12
CA ALA A 61 -3.79 13.35 -2.63
C ALA A 61 -2.79 14.51 -2.81
N ALA A 62 -2.15 14.58 -3.97
CA ALA A 62 -1.18 15.59 -4.34
C ALA A 62 0.11 15.57 -3.51
N ARG A 63 0.39 14.47 -2.81
CA ARG A 63 1.62 14.30 -2.03
C ARG A 63 2.37 13.06 -2.47
N GLU A 64 3.69 13.17 -2.45
CA GLU A 64 4.53 12.01 -2.68
C GLU A 64 4.56 11.12 -1.44
N THR A 65 4.45 9.82 -1.64
CA THR A 65 4.53 8.85 -0.57
C THR A 65 5.24 7.60 -1.08
N SER A 66 5.87 6.86 -0.19
CA SER A 66 6.56 5.63 -0.55
C SER A 66 5.68 4.43 -0.29
N VAL A 67 5.69 3.47 -1.21
CA VAL A 67 5.04 2.18 -0.99
C VAL A 67 6.07 1.25 -0.36
N LEU A 68 5.76 0.76 0.83
CA LEU A 68 6.67 -0.10 1.59
C LEU A 68 6.42 -1.55 1.19
N VAL A 69 6.91 -1.95 0.02
CA VAL A 69 6.64 -3.30 -0.48
C VAL A 69 7.26 -4.40 0.40
N GLU A 70 8.32 -4.06 1.14
CA GLU A 70 8.92 -5.01 2.08
C GLU A 70 8.01 -5.27 3.28
N GLN A 71 6.98 -4.46 3.48
CA GLN A 71 6.01 -4.64 4.55
C GLN A 71 4.66 -5.14 4.05
N THR A 72 4.64 -5.67 2.83
CA THR A 72 3.43 -6.30 2.29
C THR A 72 2.94 -7.36 3.27
N THR A 73 1.66 -7.30 3.58
CA THR A 73 1.09 -8.17 4.59
C THR A 73 -0.35 -8.53 4.24
N VAL A 74 -0.85 -9.51 4.94
CA VAL A 74 -2.23 -9.95 4.80
C VAL A 74 -3.14 -9.00 5.57
N VAL A 75 -4.19 -8.54 4.91
CA VAL A 75 -5.21 -7.70 5.55
C VAL A 75 -6.60 -8.28 5.33
N ASP A 76 -7.48 -8.01 6.28
CA ASP A 76 -8.90 -8.28 6.11
C ASP A 76 -9.50 -7.11 5.34
N PRO A 77 -10.11 -7.34 4.16
CA PRO A 77 -10.68 -6.25 3.38
C PRO A 77 -11.69 -5.39 4.16
N GLN A 78 -12.36 -5.96 5.14
CA GLN A 78 -13.32 -5.21 5.95
C GLN A 78 -12.65 -4.16 6.83
N ARG A 79 -11.36 -4.24 7.02
CA ARG A 79 -10.60 -3.25 7.79
C ARG A 79 -10.09 -2.10 6.93
N LEU A 80 -10.26 -2.19 5.62
CA LEU A 80 -9.87 -1.11 4.72
C LEU A 80 -10.92 -0.01 4.78
N GLY A 81 -10.44 1.22 4.72
CA GLY A 81 -11.31 2.38 4.67
C GLY A 81 -11.72 2.72 3.25
N ARG A 82 -11.85 4.01 2.97
CA ARG A 82 -12.26 4.48 1.65
C ARG A 82 -11.17 4.25 0.61
N SER A 83 -11.61 3.98 -0.62
CA SER A 83 -10.70 4.00 -1.75
C SER A 83 -10.17 5.41 -1.98
N ALA A 84 -8.88 5.52 -2.18
CA ALA A 84 -8.20 6.77 -2.50
C ALA A 84 -7.84 6.82 -4.00
N GLY A 85 -8.34 5.89 -4.79
CA GLY A 85 -8.06 5.82 -6.21
C GLY A 85 -7.16 4.65 -6.56
N ARG A 86 -6.51 4.75 -7.70
CA ARG A 86 -5.65 3.69 -8.24
C ARG A 86 -4.30 4.25 -8.62
N LEU A 87 -3.28 3.42 -8.52
CA LEU A 87 -1.99 3.72 -9.12
C LEU A 87 -2.13 3.78 -10.63
N ASP A 88 -1.41 4.70 -11.25
CA ASP A 88 -1.33 4.67 -12.71
C ASP A 88 -0.43 3.53 -13.17
N ALA A 89 -0.34 3.33 -14.49
CA ALA A 89 0.41 2.20 -15.04
C ALA A 89 1.88 2.25 -14.66
N SER A 90 2.48 3.44 -14.64
CA SER A 90 3.90 3.55 -14.31
C SER A 90 4.17 3.33 -12.83
N GLU A 91 3.28 3.81 -11.97
CA GLU A 91 3.37 3.56 -10.53
C GLU A 91 3.20 2.08 -10.22
N LEU A 92 2.23 1.43 -10.83
CA LEU A 92 2.02 0.00 -10.62
C LEU A 92 3.21 -0.81 -11.11
N ARG A 93 3.79 -0.44 -12.26
CA ARG A 93 4.99 -1.11 -12.76
C ARG A 93 6.15 -0.98 -11.77
N ALA A 94 6.33 0.20 -11.17
CA ALA A 94 7.36 0.41 -10.17
C ALA A 94 7.13 -0.46 -8.93
N VAL A 95 5.88 -0.62 -8.52
CA VAL A 95 5.53 -1.53 -7.42
C VAL A 95 5.85 -2.98 -7.80
N ASP A 96 5.51 -3.38 -9.02
CA ASP A 96 5.82 -4.74 -9.49
C ASP A 96 7.32 -5.02 -9.49
N GLU A 97 8.12 -4.08 -9.97
CA GLU A 97 9.57 -4.22 -9.98
C GLU A 97 10.13 -4.31 -8.55
N ALA A 98 9.61 -3.49 -7.64
CA ALA A 98 10.04 -3.53 -6.25
C ALA A 98 9.65 -4.84 -5.57
N LEU A 99 8.45 -5.36 -5.85
CA LEU A 99 8.03 -6.66 -5.33
C LEU A 99 8.92 -7.79 -5.85
N ALA A 100 9.24 -7.77 -7.15
CA ALA A 100 10.13 -8.77 -7.72
C ALA A 100 11.51 -8.73 -7.04
N LEU A 101 12.00 -7.53 -6.78
CA LEU A 101 13.30 -7.36 -6.11
C LEU A 101 13.26 -7.92 -4.68
N ILE A 102 12.24 -7.56 -3.91
CA ILE A 102 12.11 -8.00 -2.51
C ILE A 102 11.87 -9.52 -2.43
N LEU A 103 11.10 -10.06 -3.36
CA LEU A 103 10.77 -11.48 -3.35
C LEU A 103 11.82 -12.35 -4.06
N GLY A 104 12.75 -11.74 -4.77
CA GLY A 104 13.81 -12.48 -5.46
C GLY A 104 13.34 -13.21 -6.71
N ILE A 105 12.34 -12.68 -7.38
CA ILE A 105 11.76 -13.34 -8.57
C ILE A 105 11.99 -12.57 -9.85
#